data_9c927c2a677f1da96737a0daa23b802a
#
_entry.id   9c927c2a677f1da96737a0daa23b802a
#
_cell.length_a   1.000
_cell.length_b   1.000
_cell.length_c   1.000
_cell.angle_alpha   90.00
_cell.angle_beta   90.00
_cell.angle_gamma   90.00
#
_symmetry.space_group_name_H-M   'P 1'
#
loop_
_entity.id
_entity.type
_entity.pdbx_description
1 polymer ?
#
loop_
_entity_poly.entity_id
_entity_poly.type
_entity_poly.pdbx_seq_one_letter_code
_entity_poly.pdbx_strand_id
1 'polypeptide(L)'
;INLLHVSVLNPLLSDSDSLRLIGEYYFRRGYYAEALELFERLSAAYHSDSEIYQKIGFCYQKKGDYANALEAFLKAEIISPDNFWTIRRIATCYRNMKKPEMALSYYHRAEKIQPENLSVQMNIGHCYVEQKDYEEALKYYFKVDYLDPEGGKAWRPIAWCSFLVGKKEQAQRYYEKILDDKPVSLDYFNAGHVEFSLGHIRKAIDYYRRSIELDNGDSAKFLSNFKQDAPDLISSGIAASDMPILLDQLMYGITDSL
;
A
#
# COMPACT_ATOMS: atom_id res chain seq x y z
N ILE A 1 -31.38 -5.59 -8.90
CA ILE A 1 -32.61 -4.88 -8.41
C ILE A 1 -32.24 -4.29 -7.07
N ASN A 2 -32.27 -2.95 -6.95
CA ASN A 2 -32.04 -2.31 -5.66
C ASN A 2 -33.32 -2.47 -4.81
N LEU A 3 -33.28 -3.37 -3.84
CA LEU A 3 -34.44 -3.70 -3.00
C LEU A 3 -34.90 -2.51 -2.14
N LEU A 4 -34.05 -1.50 -1.93
CA LEU A 4 -34.35 -0.29 -1.15
C LEU A 4 -35.48 0.57 -1.77
N HIS A 5 -35.70 0.45 -3.08
CA HIS A 5 -36.71 1.23 -3.82
C HIS A 5 -37.99 0.43 -4.12
N VAL A 6 -38.13 -0.78 -3.56
CA VAL A 6 -39.32 -1.61 -3.76
C VAL A 6 -40.34 -1.28 -2.65
N SER A 7 -41.44 -0.66 -3.04
CA SER A 7 -42.48 -0.16 -2.10
C SER A 7 -43.06 -1.22 -1.15
N VAL A 8 -43.07 -2.49 -1.57
CA VAL A 8 -43.52 -3.63 -0.75
C VAL A 8 -42.61 -3.87 0.47
N LEU A 9 -41.38 -3.41 0.44
CA LEU A 9 -40.41 -3.56 1.56
C LEU A 9 -40.42 -2.38 2.53
N ASN A 10 -41.15 -1.30 2.24
CA ASN A 10 -41.21 -0.11 3.11
C ASN A 10 -41.54 -0.42 4.58
N PRO A 11 -42.46 -1.35 4.93
CA PRO A 11 -42.70 -1.70 6.34
C PRO A 11 -41.47 -2.33 7.01
N LEU A 12 -40.67 -3.13 6.30
CA LEU A 12 -39.45 -3.74 6.82
C LEU A 12 -38.34 -2.68 7.00
N LEU A 13 -38.36 -1.63 6.20
CA LEU A 13 -37.39 -0.53 6.29
C LEU A 13 -37.73 0.49 7.41
N SER A 14 -38.84 0.34 8.10
CA SER A 14 -39.21 1.13 9.29
C SER A 14 -38.83 0.43 10.59
N ASP A 15 -38.61 -0.87 10.56
CA ASP A 15 -38.18 -1.66 11.72
C ASP A 15 -36.64 -1.73 11.80
N SER A 16 -36.13 -1.40 12.96
CA SER A 16 -34.68 -1.32 13.18
C SER A 16 -33.95 -2.64 13.05
N ASP A 17 -34.56 -3.74 13.46
CA ASP A 17 -33.96 -5.07 13.37
C ASP A 17 -33.89 -5.53 11.91
N SER A 18 -34.95 -5.27 11.17
CA SER A 18 -35.00 -5.52 9.73
C SER A 18 -33.98 -4.67 8.95
N LEU A 19 -33.86 -3.38 9.30
CA LEU A 19 -32.83 -2.50 8.72
C LEU A 19 -31.42 -3.04 8.96
N ARG A 20 -31.15 -3.51 10.18
CA ARG A 20 -29.86 -4.10 10.53
C ARG A 20 -29.58 -5.35 9.71
N LEU A 21 -30.54 -6.28 9.63
CA LEU A 21 -30.40 -7.53 8.89
C LEU A 21 -30.16 -7.28 7.39
N ILE A 22 -30.91 -6.36 6.78
CA ILE A 22 -30.77 -6.01 5.37
C ILE A 22 -29.44 -5.31 5.14
N GLY A 23 -29.04 -4.39 6.02
CA GLY A 23 -27.74 -3.70 5.97
C GLY A 23 -26.58 -4.67 6.03
N GLU A 24 -26.62 -5.65 6.95
CA GLU A 24 -25.64 -6.73 7.04
C GLU A 24 -25.57 -7.59 5.78
N TYR A 25 -26.72 -7.92 5.20
CA TYR A 25 -26.79 -8.67 3.96
C TYR A 25 -26.08 -7.96 2.83
N TYR A 26 -26.36 -6.66 2.61
CA TYR A 26 -25.70 -5.86 1.59
C TYR A 26 -24.20 -5.70 1.87
N PHE A 27 -23.83 -5.45 3.13
CA PHE A 27 -22.44 -5.30 3.54
C PHE A 27 -21.61 -6.55 3.24
N ARG A 28 -22.11 -7.74 3.61
CA ARG A 28 -21.43 -9.03 3.34
C ARG A 28 -21.29 -9.33 1.84
N ARG A 29 -22.21 -8.83 1.03
CA ARG A 29 -22.19 -8.98 -0.43
C ARG A 29 -21.33 -7.92 -1.14
N GLY A 30 -20.77 -6.95 -0.40
CA GLY A 30 -19.95 -5.87 -0.96
C GLY A 30 -20.77 -4.73 -1.60
N TYR A 31 -22.08 -4.69 -1.39
CA TYR A 31 -22.96 -3.60 -1.84
C TYR A 31 -22.89 -2.45 -0.82
N TYR A 32 -21.71 -1.78 -0.81
CA TYR A 32 -21.38 -0.81 0.24
C TYR A 32 -22.20 0.49 0.17
N ALA A 33 -22.72 0.85 -0.99
CA ALA A 33 -23.56 2.03 -1.13
C ALA A 33 -24.92 1.82 -0.47
N GLU A 34 -25.56 0.68 -0.74
CA GLU A 34 -26.84 0.29 -0.18
C GLU A 34 -26.73 0.01 1.33
N ALA A 35 -25.66 -0.66 1.74
CA ALA A 35 -25.39 -0.91 3.15
C ALA A 35 -25.20 0.40 3.94
N LEU A 36 -24.50 1.37 3.35
CA LEU A 36 -24.26 2.68 3.96
C LEU A 36 -25.57 3.40 4.27
N GLU A 37 -26.48 3.51 3.29
CA GLU A 37 -27.79 4.15 3.48
C GLU A 37 -28.54 3.57 4.68
N LEU A 38 -28.53 2.24 4.82
CA LEU A 38 -29.21 1.56 5.92
C LEU A 38 -28.54 1.78 7.27
N PHE A 39 -27.19 1.72 7.31
CA PHE A 39 -26.46 1.96 8.55
C PHE A 39 -26.54 3.42 8.99
N GLU A 40 -26.60 4.38 8.07
CA GLU A 40 -26.82 5.81 8.42
C GLU A 40 -28.22 6.02 9.03
N ARG A 41 -29.24 5.37 8.49
CA ARG A 41 -30.59 5.38 9.11
C ARG A 41 -30.58 4.75 10.49
N LEU A 42 -29.89 3.63 10.66
CA LEU A 42 -29.74 2.96 11.96
C LEU A 42 -28.97 3.84 12.96
N SER A 43 -27.94 4.56 12.55
CA SER A 43 -27.16 5.41 13.44
C SER A 43 -27.96 6.56 14.03
N ALA A 44 -29.03 6.99 13.37
CA ALA A 44 -29.97 7.99 13.89
C ALA A 44 -30.82 7.45 15.06
N ALA A 45 -31.03 6.13 15.14
CA ALA A 45 -31.76 5.50 16.24
C ALA A 45 -30.80 4.94 17.34
N TYR A 46 -29.59 4.55 16.96
CA TYR A 46 -28.61 3.86 17.82
C TYR A 46 -27.29 4.65 17.92
N HIS A 47 -27.31 5.82 18.52
CA HIS A 47 -26.15 6.73 18.64
C HIS A 47 -24.97 6.17 19.43
N SER A 48 -25.20 5.12 20.26
CA SER A 48 -24.18 4.52 21.11
C SER A 48 -23.70 3.15 20.63
N ASP A 49 -24.01 2.77 19.39
CA ASP A 49 -23.55 1.51 18.80
C ASP A 49 -22.30 1.73 17.96
N SER A 50 -21.14 1.41 18.53
CA SER A 50 -19.85 1.59 17.85
C SER A 50 -19.72 0.72 16.59
N GLU A 51 -20.38 -0.45 16.54
CA GLU A 51 -20.34 -1.36 15.39
C GLU A 51 -21.01 -0.75 14.14
N ILE A 52 -22.11 -0.02 14.33
CA ILE A 52 -22.78 0.69 13.23
C ILE A 52 -21.83 1.73 12.64
N TYR A 53 -21.18 2.54 13.47
CA TYR A 53 -20.22 3.54 12.98
C TYR A 53 -18.99 2.91 12.33
N GLN A 54 -18.51 1.76 12.81
CA GLN A 54 -17.45 0.99 12.16
C GLN A 54 -17.85 0.56 10.75
N LYS A 55 -19.09 0.09 10.55
CA LYS A 55 -19.62 -0.32 9.24
C LYS A 55 -19.82 0.87 8.31
N ILE A 56 -20.35 1.97 8.82
CA ILE A 56 -20.45 3.24 8.07
C ILE A 56 -19.05 3.66 7.58
N GLY A 57 -18.07 3.74 8.48
CA GLY A 57 -16.70 4.09 8.14
C GLY A 57 -16.09 3.15 7.11
N PHE A 58 -16.34 1.85 7.25
CA PHE A 58 -15.84 0.86 6.28
C PHE A 58 -16.49 1.02 4.89
N CYS A 59 -17.79 1.29 4.82
CA CYS A 59 -18.48 1.55 3.56
C CYS A 59 -17.90 2.79 2.85
N TYR A 60 -17.70 3.90 3.57
CA TYR A 60 -17.04 5.09 3.04
C TYR A 60 -15.61 4.81 2.59
N GLN A 61 -14.83 4.04 3.37
CA GLN A 61 -13.48 3.65 3.00
C GLN A 61 -13.44 2.83 1.70
N LYS A 62 -14.40 1.93 1.49
CA LYS A 62 -14.54 1.15 0.25
C LYS A 62 -14.93 1.99 -0.97
N LYS A 63 -15.61 3.12 -0.75
CA LYS A 63 -15.91 4.12 -1.78
C LYS A 63 -14.75 5.09 -2.04
N GLY A 64 -13.65 5.00 -1.28
CA GLY A 64 -12.51 5.92 -1.37
C GLY A 64 -12.73 7.26 -0.65
N ASP A 65 -13.85 7.42 0.05
CA ASP A 65 -14.17 8.63 0.83
C ASP A 65 -13.57 8.52 2.23
N TYR A 66 -12.28 8.81 2.30
CA TYR A 66 -11.52 8.68 3.56
C TYR A 66 -11.87 9.74 4.59
N ALA A 67 -12.43 10.88 4.18
CA ALA A 67 -12.83 11.94 5.10
C ALA A 67 -14.08 11.53 5.91
N ASN A 68 -15.15 11.10 5.24
CA ASN A 68 -16.35 10.61 5.90
C ASN A 68 -16.11 9.28 6.64
N ALA A 69 -15.22 8.42 6.09
CA ALA A 69 -14.79 7.21 6.79
C ALA A 69 -14.12 7.53 8.13
N LEU A 70 -13.22 8.51 8.15
CA LEU A 70 -12.52 8.96 9.36
C LEU A 70 -13.51 9.49 10.41
N GLU A 71 -14.46 10.32 10.01
CA GLU A 71 -15.49 10.85 10.93
C GLU A 71 -16.28 9.72 11.59
N ALA A 72 -16.72 8.74 10.82
CA ALA A 72 -17.46 7.60 11.35
C ALA A 72 -16.59 6.74 12.28
N PHE A 73 -15.34 6.48 11.94
CA PHE A 73 -14.44 5.70 12.81
C PHE A 73 -14.09 6.46 14.11
N LEU A 74 -13.96 7.79 14.07
CA LEU A 74 -13.75 8.59 15.29
C LEU A 74 -14.97 8.53 16.21
N LYS A 75 -16.21 8.55 15.67
CA LYS A 75 -17.43 8.30 16.46
C LYS A 75 -17.40 6.91 17.10
N ALA A 76 -17.01 5.89 16.34
CA ALA A 76 -16.85 4.52 16.86
C ALA A 76 -15.81 4.45 17.98
N GLU A 77 -14.69 5.17 17.85
CA GLU A 77 -13.63 5.23 18.86
C GLU A 77 -14.09 5.91 20.15
N ILE A 78 -14.87 6.98 20.07
CA ILE A 78 -15.45 7.65 21.25
C ILE A 78 -16.32 6.67 22.05
N ILE A 79 -17.12 5.84 21.36
CA ILE A 79 -18.04 4.90 22.00
C ILE A 79 -17.29 3.68 22.56
N SER A 80 -16.31 3.18 21.82
CA SER A 80 -15.49 2.02 22.20
C SER A 80 -14.01 2.34 22.04
N PRO A 81 -13.38 2.99 23.00
CA PRO A 81 -11.95 3.28 23.00
C PRO A 81 -11.12 1.98 22.90
N ASP A 82 -9.90 2.12 22.38
CA ASP A 82 -8.89 1.05 22.29
C ASP A 82 -9.31 -0.19 21.48
N ASN A 83 -10.36 -0.08 20.66
CA ASN A 83 -10.68 -1.11 19.70
C ASN A 83 -9.61 -1.13 18.59
N PHE A 84 -8.79 -2.19 18.58
CA PHE A 84 -7.68 -2.36 17.65
C PHE A 84 -8.09 -2.17 16.18
N TRP A 85 -9.23 -2.75 15.78
CA TRP A 85 -9.70 -2.67 14.40
C TRP A 85 -10.03 -1.22 14.02
N THR A 86 -10.73 -0.48 14.89
CA THR A 86 -11.09 0.93 14.66
C THR A 86 -9.86 1.82 14.59
N ILE A 87 -8.93 1.70 15.55
CA ILE A 87 -7.67 2.46 15.60
C ILE A 87 -6.88 2.27 14.30
N ARG A 88 -6.73 1.02 13.85
CA ARG A 88 -6.04 0.72 12.60
C ARG A 88 -6.74 1.31 11.38
N ARG A 89 -8.08 1.35 11.36
CA ARG A 89 -8.86 1.97 10.27
C ARG A 89 -8.70 3.48 10.23
N ILE A 90 -8.70 4.14 11.37
CA ILE A 90 -8.41 5.58 11.50
C ILE A 90 -7.02 5.88 10.93
N ALA A 91 -6.01 5.11 11.34
CA ALA A 91 -4.65 5.26 10.81
C ALA A 91 -4.61 5.10 9.27
N THR A 92 -5.33 4.10 8.75
CA THR A 92 -5.43 3.89 7.29
C THR A 92 -6.09 5.07 6.58
N CYS A 93 -7.13 5.69 7.16
CA CYS A 93 -7.75 6.88 6.60
C CYS A 93 -6.75 8.03 6.53
N TYR A 94 -6.05 8.33 7.62
CA TYR A 94 -5.04 9.40 7.64
C TYR A 94 -3.94 9.16 6.60
N ARG A 95 -3.43 7.94 6.47
CA ARG A 95 -2.41 7.61 5.47
C ARG A 95 -2.92 7.87 4.05
N ASN A 96 -4.14 7.41 3.71
CA ASN A 96 -4.69 7.64 2.38
C ASN A 96 -5.02 9.12 2.11
N MET A 97 -5.23 9.91 3.17
CA MET A 97 -5.36 11.36 3.08
C MET A 97 -4.01 12.09 3.03
N LYS A 98 -2.89 11.36 2.90
CA LYS A 98 -1.52 11.92 2.88
C LYS A 98 -1.16 12.71 4.14
N LYS A 99 -1.55 12.19 5.30
CA LYS A 99 -1.25 12.73 6.62
C LYS A 99 -0.44 11.70 7.44
N PRO A 100 0.83 11.44 7.07
CA PRO A 100 1.60 10.34 7.64
C PRO A 100 1.87 10.50 9.13
N GLU A 101 2.01 11.73 9.68
CA GLU A 101 2.23 11.96 11.11
C GLU A 101 1.02 11.50 11.94
N MET A 102 -0.19 11.85 11.48
CA MET A 102 -1.43 11.43 12.14
C MET A 102 -1.63 9.92 12.03
N ALA A 103 -1.32 9.36 10.84
CA ALA A 103 -1.37 7.92 10.64
C ALA A 103 -0.42 7.17 11.57
N LEU A 104 0.83 7.63 11.73
CA LEU A 104 1.83 7.06 12.64
C LEU A 104 1.35 7.06 14.09
N SER A 105 0.76 8.18 14.57
CA SER A 105 0.23 8.26 15.91
C SER A 105 -0.78 7.13 16.20
N TYR A 106 -1.71 6.90 15.27
CA TYR A 106 -2.70 5.84 15.41
C TYR A 106 -2.13 4.43 15.16
N TYR A 107 -1.20 4.26 14.23
CA TYR A 107 -0.53 2.96 14.04
C TYR A 107 0.31 2.57 15.25
N HIS A 108 0.99 3.49 15.92
CA HIS A 108 1.71 3.21 17.17
C HIS A 108 0.77 2.85 18.33
N ARG A 109 -0.44 3.43 18.39
CA ARG A 109 -1.46 2.95 19.31
C ARG A 109 -1.89 1.52 19.00
N ALA A 110 -2.10 1.20 17.71
CA ALA A 110 -2.42 -0.17 17.28
C ALA A 110 -1.27 -1.14 17.58
N GLU A 111 -0.02 -0.73 17.38
CA GLU A 111 1.17 -1.52 17.69
C GLU A 111 1.26 -1.87 19.18
N LYS A 112 0.92 -0.94 20.09
CA LYS A 112 0.89 -1.22 21.54
C LYS A 112 -0.12 -2.32 21.89
N ILE A 113 -1.23 -2.44 21.15
CA ILE A 113 -2.24 -3.47 21.39
C ILE A 113 -1.82 -4.81 20.75
N GLN A 114 -1.25 -4.77 19.55
CA GLN A 114 -0.79 -5.96 18.81
C GLN A 114 0.61 -5.71 18.22
N PRO A 115 1.68 -5.91 19.00
CA PRO A 115 3.06 -5.58 18.57
C PRO A 115 3.58 -6.38 17.37
N GLU A 116 3.06 -7.58 17.16
CA GLU A 116 3.49 -8.49 16.08
C GLU A 116 2.54 -8.50 14.87
N ASN A 117 1.60 -7.58 14.82
CA ASN A 117 0.69 -7.50 13.69
C ASN A 117 1.41 -7.00 12.43
N LEU A 118 1.66 -7.92 11.50
CA LEU A 118 2.41 -7.65 10.27
C LEU A 118 1.85 -6.46 9.47
N SER A 119 0.51 -6.34 9.40
CA SER A 119 -0.13 -5.24 8.67
C SER A 119 0.13 -3.88 9.32
N VAL A 120 0.19 -3.83 10.66
CA VAL A 120 0.52 -2.59 11.38
C VAL A 120 1.98 -2.22 11.13
N GLN A 121 2.90 -3.17 11.28
CA GLN A 121 4.34 -2.95 11.06
C GLN A 121 4.61 -2.47 9.62
N MET A 122 4.03 -3.14 8.61
CA MET A 122 4.12 -2.71 7.21
C MET A 122 3.62 -1.28 7.00
N ASN A 123 2.49 -0.93 7.61
CA ASN A 123 1.91 0.41 7.41
C ASN A 123 2.71 1.51 8.11
N ILE A 124 3.32 1.23 9.26
CA ILE A 124 4.26 2.15 9.91
C ILE A 124 5.46 2.39 8.98
N GLY A 125 6.06 1.32 8.45
CA GLY A 125 7.14 1.44 7.48
C GLY A 125 6.75 2.29 6.27
N HIS A 126 5.56 2.09 5.70
CA HIS A 126 5.08 2.91 4.59
C HIS A 126 4.91 4.39 4.96
N CYS A 127 4.46 4.71 6.17
CA CYS A 127 4.38 6.10 6.61
C CYS A 127 5.76 6.75 6.70
N TYR A 128 6.78 6.05 7.17
CA TYR A 128 8.16 6.54 7.19
C TYR A 128 8.72 6.72 5.77
N VAL A 129 8.40 5.80 4.84
CA VAL A 129 8.76 5.99 3.41
C VAL A 129 8.13 7.27 2.84
N GLU A 130 6.85 7.54 3.15
CA GLU A 130 6.18 8.78 2.71
C GLU A 130 6.85 10.05 3.29
N GLN A 131 7.49 9.94 4.46
CA GLN A 131 8.31 11.00 5.08
C GLN A 131 9.77 11.00 4.60
N LYS A 132 10.15 10.07 3.74
CA LYS A 132 11.53 9.82 3.26
C LYS A 132 12.51 9.41 4.37
N ASP A 133 12.00 8.94 5.50
CA ASP A 133 12.80 8.35 6.57
C ASP A 133 12.96 6.84 6.32
N TYR A 134 13.82 6.53 5.36
CA TYR A 134 14.03 5.15 4.90
C TYR A 134 14.73 4.28 5.96
N GLU A 135 15.52 4.88 6.85
CA GLU A 135 16.17 4.14 7.92
C GLU A 135 15.19 3.65 8.98
N GLU A 136 14.26 4.52 9.40
CA GLU A 136 13.18 4.10 10.30
C GLU A 136 12.25 3.10 9.60
N ALA A 137 11.89 3.33 8.33
CA ALA A 137 11.08 2.38 7.56
C ALA A 137 11.68 0.98 7.54
N LEU A 138 13.00 0.86 7.35
CA LEU A 138 13.72 -0.42 7.34
C LEU A 138 13.57 -1.18 8.66
N LYS A 139 13.57 -0.52 9.82
CA LYS A 139 13.40 -1.20 11.12
C LYS A 139 12.08 -1.97 11.17
N TYR A 140 11.00 -1.34 10.69
CA TYR A 140 9.67 -1.95 10.66
C TYR A 140 9.57 -3.05 9.60
N TYR A 141 10.15 -2.87 8.42
CA TYR A 141 10.14 -3.89 7.38
C TYR A 141 10.98 -5.12 7.76
N PHE A 142 12.14 -4.93 8.42
CA PHE A 142 12.91 -6.05 8.96
C PHE A 142 12.16 -6.80 10.08
N LYS A 143 11.38 -6.09 10.89
CA LYS A 143 10.51 -6.74 11.89
C LYS A 143 9.47 -7.62 11.19
N VAL A 144 8.89 -7.17 10.06
CA VAL A 144 7.97 -7.99 9.27
C VAL A 144 8.68 -9.20 8.66
N ASP A 145 9.86 -9.02 8.07
CA ASP A 145 10.66 -10.10 7.49
C ASP A 145 11.07 -11.15 8.55
N TYR A 146 11.38 -10.70 9.77
CA TYR A 146 11.67 -11.57 10.89
C TYR A 146 10.45 -12.38 11.37
N LEU A 147 9.27 -11.77 11.41
CA LEU A 147 8.03 -12.41 11.85
C LEU A 147 7.41 -13.33 10.79
N ASP A 148 7.67 -13.10 9.51
CA ASP A 148 7.15 -13.87 8.38
C ASP A 148 8.24 -14.03 7.30
N PRO A 149 9.30 -14.82 7.56
CA PRO A 149 10.47 -14.91 6.68
C PRO A 149 10.16 -15.45 5.28
N GLU A 150 9.19 -16.36 5.19
CA GLU A 150 8.77 -17.00 3.93
C GLU A 150 7.68 -16.19 3.21
N GLY A 151 7.09 -15.20 3.87
CA GLY A 151 5.95 -14.45 3.34
C GLY A 151 6.31 -13.45 2.24
N GLY A 152 7.58 -13.05 2.15
CA GLY A 152 8.10 -12.17 1.09
C GLY A 152 7.52 -10.75 1.03
N LYS A 153 6.56 -10.42 1.88
CA LYS A 153 5.82 -9.14 1.84
C LYS A 153 6.71 -7.92 2.03
N ALA A 154 7.75 -8.07 2.86
CA ALA A 154 8.68 -6.98 3.18
C ALA A 154 9.88 -6.90 2.24
N TRP A 155 10.14 -7.90 1.38
CA TRP A 155 11.35 -7.94 0.57
C TRP A 155 11.50 -6.75 -0.36
N ARG A 156 10.43 -6.41 -1.12
CA ARG A 156 10.44 -5.25 -2.03
C ARG A 156 10.72 -3.93 -1.31
N PRO A 157 9.98 -3.57 -0.24
CA PRO A 157 10.28 -2.35 0.48
C PRO A 157 11.65 -2.37 1.19
N ILE A 158 12.13 -3.52 1.69
CA ILE A 158 13.48 -3.63 2.24
C ILE A 158 14.52 -3.37 1.14
N ALA A 159 14.40 -4.02 -0.01
CA ALA A 159 15.33 -3.87 -1.12
C ALA A 159 15.43 -2.41 -1.56
N TRP A 160 14.29 -1.76 -1.80
CA TRP A 160 14.25 -0.38 -2.26
C TRP A 160 14.75 0.63 -1.22
N CYS A 161 14.27 0.53 0.02
CA CYS A 161 14.77 1.41 1.09
C CYS A 161 16.26 1.20 1.37
N SER A 162 16.77 -0.05 1.31
CA SER A 162 18.20 -0.33 1.45
C SER A 162 19.01 0.35 0.36
N PHE A 163 18.52 0.33 -0.88
CA PHE A 163 19.15 1.05 -1.98
C PHE A 163 19.20 2.55 -1.72
N LEU A 164 18.08 3.16 -1.30
CA LEU A 164 18.00 4.60 -1.04
C LEU A 164 18.87 5.09 0.13
N VAL A 165 19.16 4.22 1.12
CA VAL A 165 20.10 4.54 2.21
C VAL A 165 21.54 4.10 1.93
N GLY A 166 21.85 3.69 0.69
CA GLY A 166 23.21 3.33 0.27
C GLY A 166 23.68 1.93 0.68
N LYS A 167 22.80 1.07 1.23
CA LYS A 167 23.10 -0.34 1.59
C LYS A 167 22.94 -1.24 0.37
N LYS A 168 23.77 -1.03 -0.66
CA LYS A 168 23.62 -1.60 -1.99
C LYS A 168 23.67 -3.13 -2.02
N GLU A 169 24.60 -3.74 -1.28
CA GLU A 169 24.73 -5.20 -1.20
C GLU A 169 23.55 -5.84 -0.48
N GLN A 170 22.94 -5.12 0.47
CA GLN A 170 21.71 -5.56 1.11
C GLN A 170 20.53 -5.51 0.14
N ALA A 171 20.40 -4.42 -0.62
CA ALA A 171 19.40 -4.27 -1.67
C ALA A 171 19.52 -5.39 -2.71
N GLN A 172 20.76 -5.67 -3.17
CA GLN A 172 21.06 -6.75 -4.13
C GLN A 172 20.55 -8.11 -3.61
N ARG A 173 20.90 -8.48 -2.38
CA ARG A 173 20.47 -9.77 -1.77
C ARG A 173 18.96 -9.91 -1.70
N TYR A 174 18.23 -8.84 -1.41
CA TYR A 174 16.77 -8.89 -1.37
C TYR A 174 16.18 -8.93 -2.77
N TYR A 175 16.75 -8.22 -3.76
CA TYR A 175 16.30 -8.37 -5.14
C TYR A 175 16.59 -9.75 -5.70
N GLU A 176 17.69 -10.40 -5.38
CA GLU A 176 17.94 -11.78 -5.74
C GLU A 176 16.83 -12.71 -5.23
N LYS A 177 16.45 -12.62 -3.96
CA LYS A 177 15.29 -13.36 -3.41
C LYS A 177 13.99 -13.08 -4.18
N ILE A 178 13.73 -11.81 -4.51
CA ILE A 178 12.52 -11.41 -5.24
C ILE A 178 12.52 -12.00 -6.65
N LEU A 179 13.68 -11.97 -7.32
CA LEU A 179 13.81 -12.47 -8.69
C LEU A 179 13.66 -13.99 -8.78
N ASP A 180 13.91 -14.71 -7.69
CA ASP A 180 13.69 -16.16 -7.60
C ASP A 180 12.21 -16.52 -7.29
N ASP A 181 11.38 -15.54 -6.80
CA ASP A 181 9.98 -15.76 -6.42
C ASP A 181 9.02 -14.87 -7.23
N LYS A 182 8.63 -15.31 -8.42
CA LYS A 182 7.61 -14.66 -9.29
C LYS A 182 7.81 -13.15 -9.47
N PRO A 183 8.94 -12.74 -10.03
CA PRO A 183 9.24 -11.34 -10.23
C PRO A 183 8.32 -10.71 -11.29
N VAL A 184 8.07 -9.40 -11.13
CA VAL A 184 7.40 -8.56 -12.12
C VAL A 184 8.39 -7.60 -12.79
N SER A 185 7.97 -6.93 -13.85
CA SER A 185 8.80 -5.97 -14.61
C SER A 185 9.51 -4.96 -13.70
N LEU A 186 8.78 -4.38 -12.72
CA LEU A 186 9.33 -3.40 -11.79
C LEU A 186 10.45 -3.98 -10.90
N ASP A 187 10.42 -5.27 -10.58
CA ASP A 187 11.46 -5.90 -9.76
C ASP A 187 12.79 -5.96 -10.54
N TYR A 188 12.75 -6.33 -11.82
CA TYR A 188 13.92 -6.29 -12.69
C TYR A 188 14.42 -4.86 -12.93
N PHE A 189 13.51 -3.89 -13.09
CA PHE A 189 13.86 -2.49 -13.24
C PHE A 189 14.65 -1.98 -12.03
N ASN A 190 14.13 -2.19 -10.83
CA ASN A 190 14.77 -1.75 -9.60
C ASN A 190 16.06 -2.54 -9.29
N ALA A 191 16.09 -3.84 -9.56
CA ALA A 191 17.31 -4.65 -9.47
C ALA A 191 18.39 -4.13 -10.42
N GLY A 192 18.00 -3.69 -11.63
CA GLY A 192 18.90 -3.02 -12.58
C GLY A 192 19.53 -1.76 -12.00
N HIS A 193 18.76 -0.94 -11.27
CA HIS A 193 19.29 0.24 -10.57
C HIS A 193 20.35 -0.14 -9.53
N VAL A 194 20.11 -1.18 -8.75
CA VAL A 194 21.07 -1.67 -7.76
C VAL A 194 22.36 -2.15 -8.44
N GLU A 195 22.26 -2.99 -9.46
CA GLU A 195 23.43 -3.51 -10.19
C GLU A 195 24.22 -2.37 -10.89
N PHE A 196 23.51 -1.39 -11.45
CA PHE A 196 24.15 -0.21 -12.02
C PHE A 196 24.93 0.56 -10.97
N SER A 197 24.35 0.77 -9.79
CA SER A 197 25.01 1.46 -8.68
C SER A 197 26.22 0.71 -8.08
N LEU A 198 26.29 -0.60 -8.28
CA LEU A 198 27.41 -1.46 -7.91
C LEU A 198 28.48 -1.53 -9.02
N GLY A 199 28.25 -0.92 -10.18
CA GLY A 199 29.16 -0.95 -11.33
C GLY A 199 29.04 -2.22 -12.18
N HIS A 200 28.04 -3.05 -11.93
CA HIS A 200 27.78 -4.29 -12.67
C HIS A 200 26.99 -4.01 -13.97
N ILE A 201 27.57 -3.24 -14.88
CA ILE A 201 26.89 -2.65 -16.05
C ILE A 201 26.17 -3.70 -16.91
N ARG A 202 26.83 -4.84 -17.21
CA ARG A 202 26.22 -5.90 -18.03
C ARG A 202 24.97 -6.48 -17.36
N LYS A 203 25.05 -6.80 -16.07
CA LYS A 203 23.92 -7.34 -15.29
C LYS A 203 22.77 -6.33 -15.20
N ALA A 204 23.09 -5.05 -15.04
CA ALA A 204 22.09 -3.98 -15.06
C ALA A 204 21.35 -3.92 -16.40
N ILE A 205 22.09 -3.98 -17.53
CA ILE A 205 21.50 -4.00 -18.88
C ILE A 205 20.61 -5.22 -19.07
N ASP A 206 21.05 -6.41 -18.64
CA ASP A 206 20.26 -7.64 -18.76
C ASP A 206 18.96 -7.55 -17.94
N TYR A 207 19.00 -6.98 -16.74
CA TYR A 207 17.81 -6.76 -15.93
C TYR A 207 16.87 -5.73 -16.56
N TYR A 208 17.39 -4.63 -17.09
CA TYR A 208 16.57 -3.62 -17.78
C TYR A 208 15.91 -4.18 -19.05
N ARG A 209 16.62 -4.98 -19.84
CA ARG A 209 16.02 -5.68 -20.99
C ARG A 209 14.88 -6.59 -20.55
N ARG A 210 15.10 -7.37 -19.49
CA ARG A 210 14.06 -8.23 -18.95
C ARG A 210 12.85 -7.46 -18.45
N SER A 211 13.05 -6.30 -17.82
CA SER A 211 11.98 -5.39 -17.43
C SER A 211 11.16 -4.92 -18.63
N ILE A 212 11.83 -4.49 -19.71
CA ILE A 212 11.20 -4.03 -20.95
C ILE A 212 10.40 -5.17 -21.60
N GLU A 213 11.00 -6.37 -21.70
CA GLU A 213 10.32 -7.55 -22.25
C GLU A 213 9.02 -7.88 -21.52
N LEU A 214 9.05 -7.87 -20.19
CA LEU A 214 7.88 -8.15 -19.34
C LEU A 214 6.79 -7.05 -19.44
N ASP A 215 7.16 -5.85 -19.86
CA ASP A 215 6.24 -4.75 -20.17
C ASP A 215 5.89 -4.70 -21.68
N ASN A 216 5.89 -5.83 -22.37
CA ASN A 216 5.55 -5.97 -23.79
C ASN A 216 6.43 -5.12 -24.74
N GLY A 217 7.68 -4.90 -24.39
CA GLY A 217 8.62 -4.13 -25.18
C GLY A 217 8.45 -2.60 -25.08
N ASP A 218 7.72 -2.10 -24.08
CA ASP A 218 7.46 -0.67 -23.92
C ASP A 218 8.71 0.09 -23.42
N SER A 219 9.62 0.37 -24.35
CA SER A 219 10.84 1.16 -24.10
C SER A 219 10.53 2.60 -23.69
N ALA A 220 9.41 3.18 -24.17
CA ALA A 220 9.05 4.55 -23.82
C ALA A 220 8.67 4.68 -22.34
N LYS A 221 7.88 3.72 -21.84
CA LYS A 221 7.55 3.62 -20.41
C LYS A 221 8.80 3.42 -19.56
N PHE A 222 9.71 2.53 -19.99
CA PHE A 222 10.98 2.31 -19.31
C PHE A 222 11.78 3.60 -19.20
N LEU A 223 11.99 4.34 -20.29
CA LEU A 223 12.73 5.61 -20.30
C LEU A 223 12.08 6.68 -19.43
N SER A 224 10.75 6.75 -19.40
CA SER A 224 10.01 7.66 -18.53
C SER A 224 10.28 7.36 -17.05
N ASN A 225 10.20 6.08 -16.65
CA ASN A 225 10.46 5.66 -15.27
C ASN A 225 11.94 5.89 -14.89
N PHE A 226 12.87 5.53 -15.78
CA PHE A 226 14.31 5.75 -15.55
C PHE A 226 14.63 7.22 -15.33
N LYS A 227 14.02 8.13 -16.12
CA LYS A 227 14.19 9.57 -15.96
C LYS A 227 13.60 10.07 -14.63
N GLN A 228 12.49 9.47 -14.19
CA GLN A 228 11.88 9.82 -12.91
C GLN A 228 12.78 9.42 -11.73
N ASP A 229 13.45 8.25 -11.82
CA ASP A 229 14.31 7.73 -10.75
C ASP A 229 15.76 8.24 -10.83
N ALA A 230 16.12 8.98 -11.88
CA ALA A 230 17.46 9.53 -12.06
C ALA A 230 18.01 10.33 -10.84
N PRO A 231 17.21 11.16 -10.13
CA PRO A 231 17.67 11.80 -8.91
C PRO A 231 18.10 10.82 -7.81
N ASP A 232 17.37 9.72 -7.63
CA ASP A 232 17.69 8.70 -6.64
C ASP A 232 18.96 7.91 -7.05
N LEU A 233 19.13 7.65 -8.34
CA LEU A 233 20.33 7.05 -8.89
C LEU A 233 21.57 7.93 -8.64
N ILE A 234 21.47 9.22 -8.87
CA ILE A 234 22.55 10.18 -8.58
C ILE A 234 22.87 10.19 -7.08
N SER A 235 21.86 10.25 -6.24
CA SER A 235 22.04 10.25 -4.78
C SER A 235 22.68 8.95 -4.27
N SER A 236 22.47 7.83 -4.96
CA SER A 236 23.12 6.54 -4.68
C SER A 236 24.59 6.47 -5.15
N GLY A 237 25.10 7.53 -5.80
CA GLY A 237 26.50 7.65 -6.22
C GLY A 237 26.76 7.28 -7.68
N ILE A 238 25.74 7.17 -8.52
CA ILE A 238 25.90 7.01 -9.97
C ILE A 238 26.20 8.39 -10.58
N ALA A 239 27.25 8.47 -11.40
CA ALA A 239 27.54 9.71 -12.10
C ALA A 239 26.47 9.99 -13.17
N ALA A 240 25.98 11.23 -13.23
CA ALA A 240 24.98 11.63 -14.22
C ALA A 240 25.43 11.40 -15.68
N SER A 241 26.75 11.46 -15.92
CA SER A 241 27.37 11.15 -17.23
C SER A 241 27.24 9.71 -17.66
N ASP A 242 27.12 8.76 -16.73
CA ASP A 242 27.12 7.33 -17.02
C ASP A 242 25.73 6.84 -17.48
N MET A 243 24.66 7.56 -17.10
CA MET A 243 23.30 7.18 -17.45
C MET A 243 23.03 7.20 -18.96
N PRO A 244 23.38 8.25 -19.72
CA PRO A 244 23.21 8.24 -21.18
C PRO A 244 23.97 7.10 -21.85
N ILE A 245 25.20 6.80 -21.37
CA ILE A 245 26.05 5.74 -21.93
C ILE A 245 25.38 4.36 -21.71
N LEU A 246 24.86 4.12 -20.50
CA LEU A 246 24.13 2.89 -20.19
C LEU A 246 22.87 2.75 -21.06
N LEU A 247 22.09 3.83 -21.20
CA LEU A 247 20.86 3.82 -22.00
C LEU A 247 21.15 3.58 -23.48
N ASP A 248 22.22 4.17 -24.02
CA ASP A 248 22.65 3.94 -25.40
C ASP A 248 23.00 2.48 -25.63
N GLN A 249 23.80 1.87 -24.74
CA GLN A 249 24.15 0.46 -24.79
C GLN A 249 22.91 -0.47 -24.67
N LEU A 250 21.93 -0.10 -23.83
CA LEU A 250 20.70 -0.84 -23.67
C LEU A 250 19.87 -0.80 -24.96
N MET A 251 19.68 0.39 -25.55
CA MET A 251 18.82 0.60 -26.73
C MET A 251 19.46 0.00 -27.99
N TYR A 252 20.78 0.10 -28.18
CA TYR A 252 21.48 -0.52 -29.29
C TYR A 252 21.24 -2.02 -29.35
N GLY A 253 21.35 -2.71 -28.20
CA GLY A 253 21.10 -4.15 -28.16
C GLY A 253 19.64 -4.57 -28.31
N ILE A 254 18.67 -3.65 -28.18
CA ILE A 254 17.24 -3.93 -28.46
C ILE A 254 16.98 -3.82 -29.96
N THR A 255 17.60 -2.87 -30.65
CA THR A 255 17.44 -2.68 -32.11
C THR A 255 18.07 -3.79 -32.94
N ASP A 256 19.14 -4.43 -32.46
CA ASP A 256 19.79 -5.55 -33.15
C ASP A 256 19.05 -6.91 -32.97
N SER A 257 18.00 -6.92 -32.11
CA SER A 257 17.22 -8.14 -31.79
C SER A 257 15.86 -8.17 -32.50
N LEU A 258 15.52 -7.13 -33.27
CA LEU A 258 14.34 -6.99 -34.16
C LEU A 258 14.72 -7.19 -35.62
#